data_dfc2e6f72b561c05281e5a5661a6df06
#
_entry.id   dfc2e6f72b561c05281e5a5661a6df06
#
_cell.length_a   1.000
_cell.length_b   1.000
_cell.length_c   1.000
_cell.angle_alpha   90.00
_cell.angle_beta   90.00
_cell.angle_gamma   90.00
#
_symmetry.space_group_name_H-M   'P 1'
#
loop_
_entity.id
_entity.type
_entity.pdbx_description
1 polymer ?
#
loop_
_entity_poly.entity_id
_entity_poly.type
_entity_poly.pdbx_seq_one_letter_code
_entity_poly.pdbx_strand_id
1 'polypeptide(L)'
;MDRDGILKQLGEQKCAIYCQYEEKAEEVTGEIRHCKKKGRWFVAAQLSTFLLAMISIAIYAMYYAEMIIIASGIFFVLAYIAARRLDDANSEKLERLRAVRAVYMNETAYLNGNLTAFRDGKKYVNPHHEFSFDMDVFGEQSLFQRINRTVTSGGSDLLAGQLCMTGTRTKLEIENQRDAVNELAIDESLRTSFMAVGQIGRAHV
;
A
#
# COMPACT_ATOMS: atom_id res chain seq x y z
N MET A 1 22.10 -33.15 9.96
CA MET A 1 22.15 -31.68 9.91
C MET A 1 21.89 -31.18 11.31
N ASP A 2 22.85 -30.46 11.89
CA ASP A 2 22.84 -30.07 13.28
C ASP A 2 21.78 -28.97 13.52
N ARG A 3 21.02 -29.08 14.62
CA ARG A 3 19.94 -28.15 15.00
C ARG A 3 20.44 -26.70 15.07
N ASP A 4 21.64 -26.50 15.60
CA ASP A 4 22.24 -25.17 15.75
C ASP A 4 22.64 -24.58 14.40
N GLY A 5 23.07 -25.39 13.45
CA GLY A 5 23.35 -24.98 12.08
C GLY A 5 22.07 -24.50 11.34
N ILE A 6 20.93 -25.17 11.55
CA ILE A 6 19.64 -24.78 10.97
C ILE A 6 19.17 -23.45 11.56
N LEU A 7 19.24 -23.28 12.88
CA LEU A 7 18.83 -22.06 13.57
C LEU A 7 19.68 -20.85 13.17
N LYS A 8 20.98 -21.04 12.99
CA LYS A 8 21.90 -20.00 12.48
C LYS A 8 21.56 -19.59 11.05
N GLN A 9 21.33 -20.56 10.17
CA GLN A 9 20.98 -20.32 8.76
C GLN A 9 19.64 -19.60 8.62
N LEU A 10 18.62 -19.96 9.42
CA LEU A 10 17.34 -19.25 9.48
C LEU A 10 17.50 -17.82 9.99
N GLY A 11 18.39 -17.59 10.98
CA GLY A 11 18.72 -16.26 11.46
C GLY A 11 19.39 -15.38 10.39
N GLU A 12 20.33 -15.94 9.64
CA GLU A 12 21.01 -15.26 8.54
C GLU A 12 20.03 -14.91 7.39
N GLN A 13 19.16 -15.83 7.01
CA GLN A 13 18.12 -15.58 6.01
C GLN A 13 17.13 -14.50 6.44
N LYS A 14 16.69 -14.53 7.70
CA LYS A 14 15.81 -13.50 8.26
C LYS A 14 16.47 -12.12 8.23
N CYS A 15 17.75 -12.04 8.58
CA CYS A 15 18.50 -10.79 8.55
C CYS A 15 18.65 -10.25 7.11
N ALA A 16 18.93 -11.13 6.14
CA ALA A 16 19.03 -10.74 4.73
C ALA A 16 17.72 -10.18 4.20
N ILE A 17 16.58 -10.84 4.49
CA ILE A 17 15.24 -10.37 4.08
C ILE A 17 14.91 -9.03 4.76
N TYR A 18 15.23 -8.88 6.05
CA TYR A 18 15.04 -7.64 6.78
C TYR A 18 15.78 -6.48 6.12
N CYS A 19 17.09 -6.65 5.85
CA CYS A 19 17.89 -5.62 5.18
C CYS A 19 17.35 -5.28 3.79
N GLN A 20 16.92 -6.27 3.02
CA GLN A 20 16.31 -6.06 1.71
C GLN A 20 15.03 -5.21 1.79
N TYR A 21 14.14 -5.48 2.76
CA TYR A 21 12.90 -4.71 2.92
C TYR A 21 13.16 -3.30 3.44
N GLU A 22 14.15 -3.12 4.30
CA GLU A 22 14.57 -1.82 4.79
C GLU A 22 15.15 -0.95 3.65
N GLU A 23 16.04 -1.50 2.83
CA GLU A 23 16.60 -0.83 1.65
C GLU A 23 15.50 -0.39 0.68
N LYS A 24 14.54 -1.28 0.37
CA LYS A 24 13.39 -0.93 -0.49
C LYS A 24 12.49 0.14 0.12
N ALA A 25 12.26 0.09 1.43
CA ALA A 25 11.50 1.13 2.13
C ALA A 25 12.19 2.49 2.07
N GLU A 26 13.53 2.52 2.13
CA GLU A 26 14.31 3.75 1.99
C GLU A 26 14.31 4.28 0.56
N GLU A 27 14.44 3.42 -0.44
CA GLU A 27 14.33 3.77 -1.86
C GLU A 27 12.98 4.44 -2.14
N VAL A 28 11.88 3.79 -1.75
CA VAL A 28 10.52 4.35 -1.89
C VAL A 28 10.37 5.65 -1.10
N THR A 29 11.02 5.80 0.06
CA THR A 29 11.03 7.04 0.82
C THR A 29 11.74 8.17 0.06
N GLY A 30 12.77 7.86 -0.71
CA GLY A 30 13.44 8.78 -1.63
C GLY A 30 12.48 9.29 -2.71
N GLU A 31 11.73 8.38 -3.35
CA GLU A 31 10.73 8.75 -4.36
C GLU A 31 9.59 9.59 -3.75
N ILE A 32 9.12 9.26 -2.56
CA ILE A 32 8.12 10.06 -1.82
C ILE A 32 8.62 11.49 -1.62
N ARG A 33 9.87 11.68 -1.21
CA ARG A 33 10.48 13.01 -1.04
C ARG A 33 10.50 13.79 -2.35
N HIS A 34 10.82 13.12 -3.45
CA HIS A 34 10.82 13.73 -4.79
C HIS A 34 9.40 14.16 -5.22
N CYS A 35 8.40 13.30 -5.09
CA CYS A 35 7.00 13.62 -5.37
C CYS A 35 6.48 14.78 -4.51
N LYS A 36 6.81 14.82 -3.21
CA LYS A 36 6.46 15.93 -2.32
C LYS A 36 7.11 17.25 -2.75
N LYS A 37 8.36 17.23 -3.24
CA LYS A 37 9.03 18.42 -3.76
C LYS A 37 8.34 18.92 -5.04
N LYS A 38 7.98 18.02 -5.95
CA LYS A 38 7.21 18.37 -7.16
C LYS A 38 5.84 18.95 -6.79
N GLY A 39 5.09 18.35 -5.84
CA GLY A 39 3.80 18.87 -5.41
C GLY A 39 3.89 20.31 -4.90
N ARG A 40 4.92 20.67 -4.13
CA ARG A 40 5.12 22.08 -3.71
C ARG A 40 5.31 23.03 -4.88
N TRP A 41 6.01 22.62 -5.93
CA TRP A 41 6.15 23.40 -7.15
C TRP A 41 4.83 23.55 -7.91
N PHE A 42 4.01 22.50 -7.98
CA PHE A 42 2.68 22.57 -8.60
C PHE A 42 1.76 23.53 -7.85
N VAL A 43 1.74 23.49 -6.52
CA VAL A 43 0.98 24.45 -5.70
C VAL A 43 1.46 25.89 -5.93
N ALA A 44 2.75 26.13 -5.97
CA ALA A 44 3.29 27.46 -6.27
C ALA A 44 2.90 27.93 -7.68
N ALA A 45 2.95 27.05 -8.68
CA ALA A 45 2.51 27.35 -10.05
C ALA A 45 1.01 27.65 -10.10
N GLN A 46 0.17 26.90 -9.41
CA GLN A 46 -1.28 27.13 -9.32
C GLN A 46 -1.59 28.50 -8.71
N LEU A 47 -0.93 28.84 -7.59
CA LEU A 47 -1.11 30.16 -6.94
C LEU A 47 -0.64 31.30 -7.83
N SER A 48 0.50 31.16 -8.52
CA SER A 48 1.00 32.22 -9.42
C SER A 48 0.12 32.41 -10.66
N THR A 49 -0.35 31.33 -11.27
CA THR A 49 -1.27 31.42 -12.44
C THR A 49 -2.60 32.00 -12.05
N PHE A 50 -3.13 31.65 -10.86
CA PHE A 50 -4.38 32.25 -10.33
C PHE A 50 -4.24 33.75 -10.09
N LEU A 51 -3.16 34.20 -9.45
CA LEU A 51 -2.88 35.63 -9.22
C LEU A 51 -2.75 36.38 -10.52
N LEU A 52 -2.05 35.84 -11.52
CA LEU A 52 -1.90 36.45 -12.84
C LEU A 52 -3.24 36.56 -13.59
N ALA A 53 -4.10 35.55 -13.48
CA ALA A 53 -5.46 35.61 -14.01
C ALA A 53 -6.29 36.73 -13.36
N MET A 54 -6.23 36.85 -12.04
CA MET A 54 -6.93 37.91 -11.30
C MET A 54 -6.44 39.31 -11.67
N ILE A 55 -5.12 39.49 -11.81
CA ILE A 55 -4.52 40.76 -12.26
C ILE A 55 -4.97 41.10 -13.69
N SER A 56 -4.98 40.11 -14.60
CA SER A 56 -5.48 40.31 -15.98
C SER A 56 -6.93 40.77 -16.01
N ILE A 57 -7.79 40.19 -15.19
CA ILE A 57 -9.20 40.57 -15.07
C ILE A 57 -9.34 42.00 -14.50
N ALA A 58 -8.56 42.35 -13.48
CA ALA A 58 -8.57 43.68 -12.88
C ALA A 58 -8.13 44.78 -13.86
N ILE A 59 -7.09 44.51 -14.63
CA ILE A 59 -6.59 45.45 -15.70
C ILE A 59 -7.68 45.63 -16.77
N TYR A 60 -8.34 44.57 -17.20
CA TYR A 60 -9.41 44.65 -18.17
C TYR A 60 -10.58 45.52 -17.65
N ALA A 61 -10.97 45.35 -16.40
CA ALA A 61 -12.04 46.14 -15.78
C ALA A 61 -11.74 47.65 -15.66
N MET A 62 -10.43 47.99 -15.46
CA MET A 62 -10.03 49.38 -15.27
C MET A 62 -9.84 50.14 -16.59
N TYR A 63 -9.38 49.47 -17.66
CA TYR A 63 -8.87 50.15 -18.87
C TYR A 63 -9.71 49.88 -20.14
N TYR A 64 -10.88 49.16 -20.06
CA TYR A 64 -11.69 48.79 -21.23
C TYR A 64 -10.84 48.20 -22.36
N ALA A 65 -9.92 47.34 -22.02
CA ALA A 65 -8.81 47.06 -22.87
C ALA A 65 -9.04 45.96 -23.89
N GLU A 66 -8.21 45.93 -24.88
CA GLU A 66 -8.22 45.15 -26.11
C GLU A 66 -8.34 43.63 -25.91
N MET A 67 -8.74 42.91 -26.97
CA MET A 67 -8.89 41.44 -27.08
C MET A 67 -7.67 40.65 -26.49
N ILE A 68 -6.47 41.25 -26.46
CA ILE A 68 -5.22 40.65 -25.96
C ILE A 68 -5.31 40.34 -24.46
N ILE A 69 -5.98 41.18 -23.67
CA ILE A 69 -6.09 40.95 -22.20
C ILE A 69 -7.07 39.82 -21.90
N ILE A 70 -8.15 39.70 -22.69
CA ILE A 70 -9.06 38.58 -22.58
C ILE A 70 -8.33 37.27 -22.92
N ALA A 71 -7.57 37.26 -24.01
CA ALA A 71 -6.79 36.10 -24.42
C ALA A 71 -5.75 35.69 -23.34
N SER A 72 -5.08 36.66 -22.69
CA SER A 72 -4.15 36.38 -21.61
C SER A 72 -4.86 35.77 -20.37
N GLY A 73 -6.04 36.27 -20.01
CA GLY A 73 -6.84 35.70 -18.92
C GLY A 73 -7.23 34.24 -19.19
N ILE A 74 -7.71 33.94 -20.40
CA ILE A 74 -8.03 32.57 -20.83
C ILE A 74 -6.79 31.67 -20.76
N PHE A 75 -5.64 32.16 -21.22
CA PHE A 75 -4.37 31.42 -21.16
C PHE A 75 -4.00 31.05 -19.71
N PHE A 76 -4.08 31.98 -18.76
CA PHE A 76 -3.75 31.69 -17.35
C PHE A 76 -4.75 30.70 -16.71
N VAL A 77 -6.04 30.76 -17.06
CA VAL A 77 -7.04 29.77 -16.62
C VAL A 77 -6.71 28.38 -17.15
N LEU A 78 -6.36 28.27 -18.43
CA LEU A 78 -5.96 26.97 -19.01
C LEU A 78 -4.67 26.45 -18.37
N ALA A 79 -3.68 27.33 -18.13
CA ALA A 79 -2.46 26.96 -17.42
C ALA A 79 -2.71 26.47 -16.00
N TYR A 80 -3.65 27.10 -15.27
CA TYR A 80 -4.07 26.66 -13.96
C TYR A 80 -4.69 25.26 -14.01
N ILE A 81 -5.61 25.01 -14.96
CA ILE A 81 -6.23 23.69 -15.12
C ILE A 81 -5.18 22.63 -15.44
N ALA A 82 -4.21 22.92 -16.31
CA ALA A 82 -3.13 22.00 -16.63
C ALA A 82 -2.25 21.69 -15.39
N ALA A 83 -1.86 22.72 -14.64
CA ALA A 83 -1.11 22.55 -13.39
C ALA A 83 -1.87 21.71 -12.38
N ARG A 84 -3.19 21.90 -12.24
CA ARG A 84 -4.06 21.10 -11.35
C ARG A 84 -4.07 19.63 -11.74
N ARG A 85 -4.21 19.33 -13.05
CA ARG A 85 -4.20 17.94 -13.55
C ARG A 85 -2.87 17.23 -13.24
N LEU A 86 -1.75 17.94 -13.38
CA LEU A 86 -0.43 17.41 -13.07
C LEU A 86 -0.25 17.17 -11.55
N ASP A 87 -0.79 18.04 -10.73
CA ASP A 87 -0.77 17.89 -9.27
C ASP A 87 -1.62 16.70 -8.80
N ASP A 88 -2.81 16.53 -9.36
CA ASP A 88 -3.68 15.38 -9.06
C ASP A 88 -2.99 14.04 -9.41
N ALA A 89 -2.35 13.94 -10.58
CA ALA A 89 -1.57 12.76 -10.98
C ALA A 89 -0.35 12.51 -10.06
N ASN A 90 0.35 13.58 -9.63
CA ASN A 90 1.44 13.47 -8.68
C ASN A 90 0.97 13.04 -7.29
N SER A 91 -0.20 13.48 -6.86
CA SER A 91 -0.82 13.13 -5.58
C SER A 91 -1.24 11.66 -5.56
N GLU A 92 -1.83 11.15 -6.64
CA GLU A 92 -2.16 9.72 -6.79
C GLU A 92 -0.90 8.85 -6.74
N LYS A 93 0.17 9.25 -7.45
CA LYS A 93 1.46 8.56 -7.39
C LYS A 93 2.01 8.55 -5.96
N LEU A 94 1.94 9.68 -5.27
CA LEU A 94 2.42 9.83 -3.89
C LEU A 94 1.65 8.91 -2.93
N GLU A 95 0.34 8.76 -3.10
CA GLU A 95 -0.49 7.86 -2.29
C GLU A 95 -0.11 6.39 -2.51
N ARG A 96 0.10 5.98 -3.77
CA ARG A 96 0.57 4.64 -4.11
C ARG A 96 1.94 4.35 -3.48
N LEU A 97 2.89 5.27 -3.57
CA LEU A 97 4.23 5.10 -2.97
C LEU A 97 4.15 5.00 -1.43
N ARG A 98 3.27 5.76 -0.79
CA ARG A 98 3.04 5.66 0.66
C ARG A 98 2.50 4.29 1.05
N ALA A 99 1.55 3.75 0.28
CA ALA A 99 1.00 2.44 0.50
C ALA A 99 2.07 1.33 0.33
N VAL A 100 2.88 1.39 -0.73
CA VAL A 100 4.01 0.47 -0.95
C VAL A 100 5.01 0.53 0.22
N ARG A 101 5.39 1.74 0.64
CA ARG A 101 6.27 1.92 1.80
C ARG A 101 5.68 1.32 3.06
N ALA A 102 4.37 1.49 3.30
CA ALA A 102 3.70 0.93 4.46
C ALA A 102 3.73 -0.62 4.44
N VAL A 103 3.62 -1.25 3.27
CA VAL A 103 3.77 -2.71 3.14
C VAL A 103 5.17 -3.14 3.61
N TYR A 104 6.24 -2.54 3.10
CA TYR A 104 7.61 -2.90 3.53
C TYR A 104 7.84 -2.64 5.01
N MET A 105 7.36 -1.52 5.55
CA MET A 105 7.48 -1.21 6.98
C MET A 105 6.71 -2.20 7.86
N ASN A 106 5.55 -2.67 7.42
CA ASN A 106 4.77 -3.68 8.15
C ASN A 106 5.47 -5.05 8.13
N GLU A 107 6.09 -5.43 7.01
CA GLU A 107 6.83 -6.69 6.93
C GLU A 107 8.14 -6.64 7.75
N THR A 108 8.85 -5.51 7.78
CA THR A 108 10.00 -5.34 8.68
C THR A 108 9.59 -5.39 10.16
N ALA A 109 8.46 -4.77 10.52
CA ALA A 109 7.90 -4.87 11.87
C ALA A 109 7.53 -6.31 12.23
N TYR A 110 6.92 -7.06 11.29
CA TYR A 110 6.62 -8.48 11.44
C TYR A 110 7.87 -9.33 11.72
N LEU A 111 8.95 -9.10 10.98
CA LEU A 111 10.22 -9.80 11.18
C LEU A 111 10.81 -9.52 12.58
N ASN A 112 10.51 -8.37 13.16
CA ASN A 112 10.86 -8.01 14.54
C ASN A 112 9.85 -8.50 15.60
N GLY A 113 8.84 -9.29 15.19
CA GLY A 113 7.84 -9.86 16.10
C GLY A 113 6.64 -8.96 16.39
N ASN A 114 6.55 -7.79 15.74
CA ASN A 114 5.40 -6.90 15.88
C ASN A 114 4.33 -7.22 14.84
N LEU A 115 3.20 -7.78 15.28
CA LEU A 115 2.09 -8.20 14.44
C LEU A 115 0.93 -7.19 14.40
N THR A 116 1.05 -6.03 15.03
CA THR A 116 -0.06 -5.06 15.20
C THR A 116 -0.65 -4.54 13.88
N ALA A 117 0.14 -4.53 12.80
CA ALA A 117 -0.33 -4.14 11.47
C ALA A 117 -1.27 -5.17 10.81
N PHE A 118 -1.27 -6.41 11.31
CA PHE A 118 -2.03 -7.51 10.73
C PHE A 118 -3.24 -7.86 11.58
N ARG A 119 -4.39 -8.10 10.93
CA ARG A 119 -5.64 -8.43 11.62
C ARG A 119 -5.50 -9.76 12.35
N ASP A 120 -5.91 -9.78 13.61
CA ASP A 120 -5.80 -10.93 14.51
C ASP A 120 -6.90 -11.98 14.31
N GLY A 121 -7.97 -11.68 13.58
CA GLY A 121 -9.04 -12.60 13.31
C GLY A 121 -9.94 -12.89 14.52
N LYS A 122 -9.96 -12.05 15.56
CA LYS A 122 -10.84 -12.22 16.75
C LYS A 122 -12.30 -12.53 16.40
N LYS A 123 -12.82 -11.95 15.29
CA LYS A 123 -14.18 -12.20 14.83
C LYS A 123 -14.48 -13.65 14.43
N TYR A 124 -13.45 -14.47 14.20
CA TYR A 124 -13.58 -15.88 13.82
C TYR A 124 -13.42 -16.83 15.00
N VAL A 125 -13.16 -16.34 16.20
CA VAL A 125 -13.06 -17.18 17.40
C VAL A 125 -14.41 -17.84 17.67
N ASN A 126 -14.42 -19.17 17.68
CA ASN A 126 -15.59 -20.00 17.98
C ASN A 126 -15.24 -21.05 19.04
N PRO A 127 -15.71 -20.87 20.29
CA PRO A 127 -15.43 -21.83 21.37
C PRO A 127 -15.97 -23.24 21.15
N HIS A 128 -16.94 -23.40 20.24
CA HIS A 128 -17.57 -24.68 19.94
C HIS A 128 -16.95 -25.41 18.75
N HIS A 129 -15.91 -24.81 18.13
CA HIS A 129 -15.21 -25.45 17.01
C HIS A 129 -14.27 -26.54 17.51
N GLU A 130 -14.17 -27.65 16.77
CA GLU A 130 -13.48 -28.89 17.17
C GLU A 130 -12.02 -28.67 17.65
N PHE A 131 -11.30 -27.73 17.07
CA PHE A 131 -9.87 -27.51 17.41
C PHE A 131 -9.41 -26.04 17.38
N SER A 132 -10.12 -25.15 16.67
CA SER A 132 -9.60 -23.81 16.41
C SER A 132 -9.47 -22.94 17.66
N PHE A 133 -10.30 -23.19 18.68
CA PHE A 133 -10.24 -22.51 19.95
C PHE A 133 -9.09 -23.06 20.80
N ASP A 134 -8.97 -24.37 20.93
CA ASP A 134 -7.93 -25.03 21.76
C ASP A 134 -6.52 -24.83 21.21
N MET A 135 -6.39 -24.60 19.88
CA MET A 135 -5.10 -24.35 19.21
C MET A 135 -4.79 -22.87 19.02
N ASP A 136 -5.58 -21.95 19.57
CA ASP A 136 -5.39 -20.49 19.43
C ASP A 136 -5.18 -20.08 17.97
N VAL A 137 -5.99 -20.64 17.04
CA VAL A 137 -5.87 -20.36 15.61
C VAL A 137 -6.14 -18.89 15.28
N PHE A 138 -7.03 -18.24 16.05
CA PHE A 138 -7.43 -16.84 15.89
C PHE A 138 -7.16 -16.04 17.17
N GLY A 139 -6.94 -14.74 17.01
CA GLY A 139 -6.65 -13.82 18.10
C GLY A 139 -5.24 -13.23 18.01
N GLU A 140 -4.82 -12.52 19.04
CA GLU A 140 -3.49 -11.92 19.10
C GLU A 140 -2.39 -13.00 19.12
N GLN A 141 -1.32 -12.77 18.37
CA GLN A 141 -0.18 -13.70 18.24
C GLN A 141 -0.52 -15.07 17.61
N SER A 142 -1.76 -15.25 17.15
CA SER A 142 -2.28 -16.50 16.58
C SER A 142 -1.64 -16.87 15.24
N LEU A 143 -1.87 -18.11 14.79
CA LEU A 143 -1.49 -18.56 13.46
C LEU A 143 -2.11 -17.69 12.38
N PHE A 144 -3.42 -17.37 12.50
CA PHE A 144 -4.11 -16.51 11.54
C PHE A 144 -3.41 -15.15 11.39
N GLN A 145 -3.10 -14.47 12.50
CA GLN A 145 -2.45 -13.16 12.45
C GLN A 145 -1.07 -13.22 11.79
N ARG A 146 -0.32 -14.32 12.00
CA ARG A 146 1.01 -14.50 11.41
C ARG A 146 1.00 -14.67 9.90
N ILE A 147 -0.01 -15.37 9.35
CA ILE A 147 -0.08 -15.65 7.91
C ILE A 147 -1.00 -14.70 7.15
N ASN A 148 -1.86 -13.94 7.85
CA ASN A 148 -2.86 -13.09 7.23
C ASN A 148 -2.22 -11.91 6.50
N ARG A 149 -2.23 -11.97 5.16
CA ARG A 149 -1.85 -10.90 4.25
C ARG A 149 -3.02 -10.47 3.37
N THR A 150 -4.24 -10.84 3.77
CA THR A 150 -5.44 -10.54 2.98
C THR A 150 -5.76 -9.05 3.01
N VAL A 151 -6.13 -8.51 1.86
CA VAL A 151 -6.46 -7.08 1.69
C VAL A 151 -7.96 -6.81 1.71
N THR A 152 -8.79 -7.85 1.53
CA THR A 152 -10.25 -7.76 1.54
C THR A 152 -10.86 -8.54 2.70
N SER A 153 -12.10 -8.20 3.09
CA SER A 153 -12.85 -8.97 4.09
C SER A 153 -13.14 -10.39 3.58
N GLY A 154 -13.57 -10.53 2.33
CA GLY A 154 -13.83 -11.85 1.74
C GLY A 154 -12.59 -12.73 1.68
N GLY A 155 -11.41 -12.16 1.39
CA GLY A 155 -10.14 -12.90 1.47
C GLY A 155 -9.82 -13.36 2.89
N SER A 156 -10.08 -12.53 3.91
CA SER A 156 -9.93 -12.90 5.32
C SER A 156 -10.91 -14.00 5.72
N ASP A 157 -12.16 -13.91 5.27
CA ASP A 157 -13.18 -14.92 5.56
C ASP A 157 -12.84 -16.27 4.92
N LEU A 158 -12.32 -16.26 3.68
CA LEU A 158 -11.84 -17.45 3.00
C LEU A 158 -10.64 -18.08 3.71
N LEU A 159 -9.65 -17.28 4.11
CA LEU A 159 -8.50 -17.77 4.87
C LEU A 159 -8.92 -18.40 6.20
N ALA A 160 -9.82 -17.75 6.93
CA ALA A 160 -10.35 -18.28 8.18
C ALA A 160 -11.10 -19.60 7.96
N GLY A 161 -11.93 -19.68 6.92
CA GLY A 161 -12.62 -20.91 6.54
C GLY A 161 -11.66 -22.05 6.19
N GLN A 162 -10.56 -21.75 5.52
CA GLN A 162 -9.54 -22.75 5.20
C GLN A 162 -8.80 -23.27 6.45
N LEU A 163 -8.54 -22.41 7.42
CA LEU A 163 -7.90 -22.78 8.68
C LEU A 163 -8.83 -23.59 9.61
N CYS A 164 -10.14 -23.41 9.47
CA CYS A 164 -11.17 -24.16 10.23
C CYS A 164 -11.64 -25.44 9.51
N MET A 165 -11.09 -25.76 8.34
CA MET A 165 -11.59 -26.90 7.56
C MET A 165 -11.27 -28.24 8.26
N THR A 166 -12.30 -29.00 8.58
CA THR A 166 -12.22 -30.34 9.17
C THR A 166 -12.25 -31.46 8.12
N GLY A 167 -12.63 -31.14 6.87
CA GLY A 167 -12.70 -32.07 5.76
C GLY A 167 -11.35 -32.42 5.13
N THR A 168 -11.26 -33.59 4.51
CA THR A 168 -10.10 -34.01 3.74
C THR A 168 -10.10 -33.38 2.36
N ARG A 169 -8.95 -32.81 1.96
CA ARG A 169 -8.71 -32.35 0.58
C ARG A 169 -8.12 -33.48 -0.27
N THR A 170 -8.43 -33.46 -1.53
CA THR A 170 -7.79 -34.37 -2.49
C THR A 170 -6.33 -33.98 -2.67
N LYS A 171 -5.48 -34.96 -3.05
CA LYS A 171 -4.08 -34.73 -3.34
C LYS A 171 -3.89 -33.63 -4.40
N LEU A 172 -4.71 -33.65 -5.45
CA LEU A 172 -4.67 -32.69 -6.54
C LEU A 172 -4.97 -31.26 -6.07
N GLU A 173 -5.94 -31.05 -5.20
CA GLU A 173 -6.26 -29.74 -4.64
C GLU A 173 -5.10 -29.18 -3.80
N ILE A 174 -4.44 -30.03 -3.01
CA ILE A 174 -3.26 -29.64 -2.23
C ILE A 174 -2.10 -29.26 -3.12
N GLU A 175 -1.82 -30.04 -4.17
CA GLU A 175 -0.75 -29.78 -5.12
C GLU A 175 -0.99 -28.50 -5.90
N ASN A 176 -2.19 -28.27 -6.42
CA ASN A 176 -2.57 -27.04 -7.12
C ASN A 176 -2.43 -25.81 -6.22
N GLN A 177 -2.87 -25.91 -4.96
CA GLN A 177 -2.73 -24.79 -4.02
C GLN A 177 -1.27 -24.51 -3.70
N ARG A 178 -0.45 -25.53 -3.49
CA ARG A 178 0.99 -25.39 -3.25
C ARG A 178 1.68 -24.71 -4.43
N ASP A 179 1.36 -25.14 -5.65
CA ASP A 179 1.99 -24.61 -6.86
C ASP A 179 1.58 -23.14 -7.08
N ALA A 180 0.31 -22.78 -6.85
CA ALA A 180 -0.14 -21.38 -6.87
C ALA A 180 0.57 -20.51 -5.80
N VAL A 181 0.76 -21.02 -4.59
CA VAL A 181 1.51 -20.33 -3.54
C VAL A 181 2.97 -20.13 -3.94
N ASN A 182 3.61 -21.14 -4.52
CA ASN A 182 5.00 -21.06 -4.98
C ASN A 182 5.17 -20.04 -6.11
N GLU A 183 4.25 -20.01 -7.07
CA GLU A 183 4.26 -19.04 -8.17
C GLU A 183 4.14 -17.60 -7.64
N LEU A 184 3.18 -17.33 -6.76
CA LEU A 184 3.00 -16.03 -6.14
C LEU A 184 4.14 -15.66 -5.18
N ALA A 185 4.82 -16.65 -4.58
CA ALA A 185 5.95 -16.41 -3.68
C ALA A 185 7.16 -15.81 -4.41
N ILE A 186 7.36 -16.15 -5.68
CA ILE A 186 8.48 -15.67 -6.49
C ILE A 186 8.28 -14.19 -6.87
N ASP A 187 7.05 -13.76 -7.17
CA ASP A 187 6.77 -12.39 -7.62
C ASP A 187 6.49 -11.44 -6.44
N GLU A 188 7.56 -10.90 -5.89
CA GLU A 188 7.49 -9.88 -4.82
C GLU A 188 6.80 -8.60 -5.27
N SER A 189 7.01 -8.19 -6.53
CA SER A 189 6.45 -6.95 -7.08
C SER A 189 4.93 -7.02 -7.14
N LEU A 190 4.38 -8.14 -7.62
CA LEU A 190 2.94 -8.39 -7.67
C LEU A 190 2.34 -8.38 -6.26
N ARG A 191 2.96 -9.13 -5.31
CA ARG A 191 2.47 -9.19 -3.92
C ARG A 191 2.42 -7.82 -3.26
N THR A 192 3.52 -7.07 -3.37
CA THR A 192 3.62 -5.73 -2.78
C THR A 192 2.62 -4.76 -3.40
N SER A 193 2.48 -4.76 -4.72
CA SER A 193 1.51 -3.93 -5.44
C SER A 193 0.07 -4.26 -5.05
N PHE A 194 -0.25 -5.56 -4.95
CA PHE A 194 -1.59 -6.01 -4.55
C PHE A 194 -1.92 -5.58 -3.12
N MET A 195 -0.99 -5.76 -2.17
CA MET A 195 -1.18 -5.31 -0.79
C MET A 195 -1.29 -3.79 -0.68
N ALA A 196 -0.52 -3.04 -1.46
CA ALA A 196 -0.57 -1.57 -1.47
C ALA A 196 -1.91 -1.05 -1.99
N VAL A 197 -2.43 -1.59 -3.10
CA VAL A 197 -3.75 -1.23 -3.63
C VAL A 197 -4.85 -1.52 -2.62
N GLY A 198 -4.80 -2.67 -1.94
CA GLY A 198 -5.76 -3.00 -0.90
C GLY A 198 -5.70 -2.10 0.34
N GLN A 199 -4.55 -1.51 0.65
CA GLN A 199 -4.43 -0.51 1.72
C GLN A 199 -5.08 0.82 1.32
N ILE A 200 -4.89 1.28 0.08
CA ILE A 200 -5.53 2.50 -0.46
C ILE A 200 -7.06 2.34 -0.41
N GLY A 201 -7.60 1.23 -0.91
CA GLY A 201 -9.03 0.96 -0.90
C GLY A 201 -9.67 0.96 0.48
N ARG A 202 -8.93 0.58 1.54
CA ARG A 202 -9.42 0.62 2.93
C ARG A 202 -9.45 2.03 3.53
N ALA A 203 -8.58 2.91 3.09
CA ALA A 203 -8.53 4.28 3.60
C ALA A 203 -9.72 5.13 3.11
N HIS A 204 -10.43 4.68 2.08
CA HIS A 204 -11.57 5.37 1.49
C HIS A 204 -12.95 4.79 1.87
N VAL A 205 -12.99 3.76 2.75
CA VAL A 205 -14.20 3.13 3.28
C VAL A 205 -14.36 3.47 4.74
#